data_6c73125e1755efe13d3651f57f256250
#
_entry.id   6c73125e1755efe13d3651f57f256250
#
_cell.length_a   1.000
_cell.length_b   1.000
_cell.length_c   1.000
_cell.angle_alpha   90.00
_cell.angle_beta   90.00
_cell.angle_gamma   90.00
#
_symmetry.space_group_name_H-M   'P 1'
#
loop_
_entity.id
_entity.type
_entity.pdbx_description
1 polymer ?
#
loop_
_entity_poly.entity_id
_entity_poly.type
_entity_poly.pdbx_seq_one_letter_code
_entity_poly.pdbx_strand_id
1 'polypeptide(L)'
;MPDPASRLSQFSSQTSARPFDSQCSPELSAQPGDIPGDGLPPPRSAALLSVLIPVHDEQDGLLVFHQRLRHAVQSLGLEVELLYVDDGSGDGSASILRQLGREDPRVGVLTLSRNFGKEIAMAAGLDHVRGDAVVIIDADLQDPPELIGQMVAAWRQGYDQVEMKRSVRDGETALKRGTAHLFYRVIGRLSTVPISPDVGDFRLLSRRAIDSMRQLGECNRFTKGLYAWIGYPKLQITYRRAPRHAGHSKWNYWRLWNFALEGITSFTIAPLKVASYAGVLCALLAFVYAGVVVIKTLLLGDTVHGYPSLMVALMLLGGAQLLCLGVLGEYLGRMFIETKHRPLYLVSEFHPTQASGRAADGRAAP
;
A
#
# COMPACT_ATOMS: atom_id res chain seq x y z
N MET A 1 -18.45 -25.52 -28.39
CA MET A 1 -18.27 -24.62 -27.24
C MET A 1 -19.62 -24.44 -26.60
N PRO A 2 -19.84 -24.76 -25.32
CA PRO A 2 -21.14 -24.59 -24.67
C PRO A 2 -21.43 -23.13 -24.38
N ASP A 3 -22.67 -22.74 -24.58
CA ASP A 3 -23.25 -21.42 -24.41
C ASP A 3 -23.02 -20.85 -23.00
N PRO A 4 -22.53 -19.62 -22.83
CA PRO A 4 -22.34 -19.00 -21.55
C PRO A 4 -23.62 -18.87 -20.70
N ALA A 5 -24.79 -18.83 -21.29
CA ALA A 5 -26.09 -18.77 -20.59
C ALA A 5 -26.40 -20.04 -19.78
N SER A 6 -25.87 -21.20 -20.19
CA SER A 6 -26.10 -22.47 -19.49
C SER A 6 -25.30 -22.62 -18.18
N ARG A 7 -24.24 -21.83 -17.98
CA ARG A 7 -23.47 -21.82 -16.73
C ARG A 7 -24.15 -21.04 -15.61
N LEU A 8 -24.97 -20.05 -15.92
CA LEU A 8 -25.68 -19.25 -14.92
C LEU A 8 -26.77 -20.02 -14.19
N SER A 9 -27.43 -20.99 -14.88
CA SER A 9 -28.50 -21.81 -14.26
C SER A 9 -27.99 -22.92 -13.35
N GLN A 10 -26.74 -23.37 -13.50
CA GLN A 10 -26.15 -24.40 -12.64
C GLN A 10 -25.56 -23.84 -11.32
N PHE A 11 -25.26 -22.54 -11.26
CA PHE A 11 -24.73 -21.91 -10.04
C PHE A 11 -25.80 -21.51 -9.02
N SER A 12 -27.07 -21.41 -9.41
CA SER A 12 -28.14 -20.97 -8.50
C SER A 12 -28.61 -22.06 -7.51
N SER A 13 -28.21 -23.33 -7.68
CA SER A 13 -28.73 -24.44 -6.88
C SER A 13 -27.79 -25.03 -5.83
N GLN A 14 -26.55 -24.52 -5.69
CA GLN A 14 -25.59 -25.07 -4.73
C GLN A 14 -25.00 -24.09 -3.72
N THR A 15 -25.41 -22.83 -3.70
CA THR A 15 -24.92 -21.88 -2.70
C THR A 15 -25.92 -21.78 -1.55
N SER A 16 -26.00 -22.81 -0.71
CA SER A 16 -26.45 -22.68 0.68
C SER A 16 -25.43 -21.79 1.39
N ALA A 17 -25.61 -20.47 1.32
CA ALA A 17 -24.87 -19.52 2.11
C ALA A 17 -25.11 -19.83 3.59
N ARG A 18 -24.08 -20.30 4.30
CA ARG A 18 -24.14 -20.32 5.76
C ARG A 18 -24.40 -18.89 6.23
N PRO A 19 -25.39 -18.67 7.12
CA PRO A 19 -25.63 -17.33 7.63
C PRO A 19 -24.37 -16.82 8.30
N PHE A 20 -23.99 -15.60 7.98
CA PHE A 20 -22.89 -14.87 8.63
C PHE A 20 -23.22 -14.78 10.12
N ASP A 21 -22.32 -15.31 10.94
CA ASP A 21 -22.46 -15.36 12.39
C ASP A 21 -22.57 -13.93 12.92
N SER A 22 -23.74 -13.57 13.44
CA SER A 22 -24.08 -12.22 13.94
C SER A 22 -23.33 -11.82 15.23
N GLN A 23 -22.32 -12.62 15.63
CA GLN A 23 -21.50 -12.38 16.83
C GLN A 23 -20.27 -11.52 16.59
N CYS A 24 -20.04 -11.00 15.38
CA CYS A 24 -18.91 -10.13 15.12
C CYS A 24 -19.33 -8.65 15.26
N SER A 25 -19.61 -8.20 16.49
CA SER A 25 -19.62 -6.77 16.80
C SER A 25 -18.16 -6.29 16.75
N PRO A 26 -17.77 -5.40 15.83
CA PRO A 26 -16.42 -4.86 15.79
C PRO A 26 -16.22 -3.95 16.99
N GLU A 27 -15.14 -4.19 17.73
CA GLU A 27 -14.73 -3.28 18.79
C GLU A 27 -14.21 -1.99 18.16
N LEU A 28 -14.90 -0.88 18.39
CA LEU A 28 -14.42 0.47 18.08
C LEU A 28 -13.29 0.81 19.06
N SER A 29 -12.05 0.56 18.65
CA SER A 29 -10.89 1.04 19.40
C SER A 29 -10.42 2.37 18.80
N ALA A 30 -10.97 3.50 19.29
CA ALA A 30 -10.35 4.79 19.10
C ALA A 30 -9.06 4.83 19.95
N GLN A 31 -7.89 4.94 19.34
CA GLN A 31 -6.67 5.25 20.09
C GLN A 31 -6.61 6.76 20.32
N PRO A 32 -6.56 7.25 21.59
CA PRO A 32 -6.65 8.68 21.91
C PRO A 32 -5.46 9.54 21.45
N GLY A 33 -4.50 9.00 20.72
CA GLY A 33 -3.26 9.68 20.36
C GLY A 33 -3.22 10.40 19.01
N ASP A 34 -4.26 10.26 18.19
CA ASP A 34 -4.23 10.69 16.80
C ASP A 34 -5.19 11.86 16.47
N ILE A 35 -5.76 12.53 17.47
CA ILE A 35 -6.58 13.74 17.25
C ILE A 35 -5.64 14.94 17.35
N PRO A 36 -5.44 15.74 16.28
CA PRO A 36 -4.78 17.03 16.38
C PRO A 36 -5.52 17.90 17.37
N GLY A 37 -4.82 18.77 18.14
CA GLY A 37 -5.36 19.57 19.22
C GLY A 37 -6.55 20.51 18.90
N ASP A 38 -6.93 20.64 17.63
CA ASP A 38 -8.03 21.52 17.17
C ASP A 38 -9.38 20.79 16.99
N GLY A 39 -9.51 19.55 17.41
CA GLY A 39 -10.75 18.79 17.32
C GLY A 39 -11.03 18.21 15.91
N LEU A 40 -12.10 17.41 15.82
CA LEU A 40 -12.56 16.87 14.53
C LEU A 40 -13.23 17.96 13.69
N PRO A 41 -13.09 17.93 12.35
CA PRO A 41 -13.91 18.76 11.47
C PRO A 41 -15.41 18.57 11.73
N PRO A 42 -16.26 19.53 11.33
CA PRO A 42 -17.69 19.41 11.52
C PRO A 42 -18.25 18.15 10.83
N PRO A 43 -19.37 17.59 11.31
CA PRO A 43 -20.04 16.45 10.69
C PRO A 43 -20.31 16.70 9.20
N ARG A 44 -20.15 15.65 8.39
CA ARG A 44 -20.24 15.74 6.93
C ARG A 44 -21.51 15.10 6.41
N SER A 45 -22.13 15.75 5.42
CA SER A 45 -23.17 15.14 4.59
C SER A 45 -22.55 14.68 3.28
N ALA A 46 -22.60 13.37 2.99
CA ALA A 46 -22.14 12.83 1.71
C ALA A 46 -23.23 12.98 0.66
N ALA A 47 -22.86 13.40 -0.53
CA ALA A 47 -23.69 13.24 -1.71
C ALA A 47 -23.28 11.97 -2.49
N LEU A 48 -22.00 11.71 -2.69
CA LEU A 48 -21.47 10.59 -3.47
C LEU A 48 -20.36 9.86 -2.72
N LEU A 49 -20.47 8.53 -2.65
CA LEU A 49 -19.43 7.63 -2.18
C LEU A 49 -18.80 6.89 -3.37
N SER A 50 -17.49 6.99 -3.54
CA SER A 50 -16.76 6.14 -4.47
C SER A 50 -16.26 4.87 -3.77
N VAL A 51 -16.38 3.72 -4.43
CA VAL A 51 -15.70 2.49 -4.03
C VAL A 51 -14.68 2.18 -5.10
N LEU A 52 -13.42 2.16 -4.73
CA LEU A 52 -12.28 1.88 -5.60
C LEU A 52 -11.83 0.44 -5.44
N ILE A 53 -11.83 -0.32 -6.52
CA ILE A 53 -11.55 -1.76 -6.53
C ILE A 53 -10.42 -2.05 -7.52
N PRO A 54 -9.16 -2.23 -7.08
CA PRO A 54 -8.10 -2.74 -7.95
C PRO A 54 -8.34 -4.21 -8.27
N VAL A 55 -8.15 -4.59 -9.54
CA VAL A 55 -8.36 -5.95 -10.06
C VAL A 55 -7.15 -6.38 -10.89
N HIS A 56 -6.65 -7.60 -10.66
CA HIS A 56 -5.65 -8.24 -11.51
C HIS A 56 -5.74 -9.77 -11.41
N ASP A 57 -6.22 -10.41 -12.49
CA ASP A 57 -6.42 -11.86 -12.59
C ASP A 57 -7.32 -12.42 -11.48
N GLU A 58 -8.55 -11.87 -11.34
CA GLU A 58 -9.53 -12.22 -10.30
C GLU A 58 -10.85 -12.77 -10.90
N GLN A 59 -10.82 -13.34 -12.11
CA GLN A 59 -12.03 -13.79 -12.83
C GLN A 59 -12.94 -14.70 -12.01
N ASP A 60 -12.38 -15.56 -11.15
CA ASP A 60 -13.14 -16.59 -10.42
C ASP A 60 -13.98 -16.01 -9.25
N GLY A 61 -13.53 -14.90 -8.66
CA GLY A 61 -14.16 -14.26 -7.50
C GLY A 61 -14.98 -13.01 -7.82
N LEU A 62 -14.73 -12.38 -8.96
CA LEU A 62 -15.16 -11.02 -9.28
C LEU A 62 -16.68 -10.84 -9.29
N LEU A 63 -17.44 -11.78 -9.84
CA LEU A 63 -18.91 -11.73 -9.88
C LEU A 63 -19.52 -11.85 -8.47
N VAL A 64 -18.99 -12.78 -7.66
CA VAL A 64 -19.45 -12.99 -6.28
C VAL A 64 -19.13 -11.77 -5.43
N PHE A 65 -17.93 -11.20 -5.59
CA PHE A 65 -17.53 -9.96 -4.94
C PHE A 65 -18.45 -8.80 -5.32
N HIS A 66 -18.73 -8.61 -6.61
CA HIS A 66 -19.61 -7.54 -7.08
C HIS A 66 -21.02 -7.64 -6.49
N GLN A 67 -21.62 -8.83 -6.49
CA GLN A 67 -22.95 -9.05 -5.91
C GLN A 67 -22.98 -8.71 -4.42
N ARG A 68 -21.98 -9.15 -3.67
CA ARG A 68 -21.85 -8.88 -2.23
C ARG A 68 -21.64 -7.40 -1.94
N LEU A 69 -20.75 -6.75 -2.70
CA LEU A 69 -20.50 -5.31 -2.61
C LEU A 69 -21.78 -4.51 -2.92
N ARG A 70 -22.47 -4.85 -3.99
CA ARG A 70 -23.73 -4.22 -4.39
C ARG A 70 -24.76 -4.28 -3.27
N HIS A 71 -24.91 -5.43 -2.62
CA HIS A 71 -25.82 -5.59 -1.49
C HIS A 71 -25.41 -4.71 -0.29
N ALA A 72 -24.13 -4.69 0.05
CA ALA A 72 -23.61 -3.90 1.17
C ALA A 72 -23.84 -2.39 0.96
N VAL A 73 -23.62 -1.86 -0.25
CA VAL A 73 -23.75 -0.42 -0.51
C VAL A 73 -25.21 0.04 -0.69
N GLN A 74 -26.15 -0.85 -1.04
CA GLN A 74 -27.56 -0.50 -1.17
C GLN A 74 -28.18 0.00 0.12
N SER A 75 -27.73 -0.51 1.27
CA SER A 75 -28.24 -0.14 2.59
C SER A 75 -27.77 1.23 3.10
N LEU A 76 -26.83 1.89 2.41
CA LEU A 76 -26.18 3.11 2.89
C LEU A 76 -27.02 4.38 2.70
N GLY A 77 -28.01 4.36 1.82
CA GLY A 77 -28.83 5.54 1.48
C GLY A 77 -28.02 6.68 0.86
N LEU A 78 -26.94 6.36 0.13
CA LEU A 78 -26.06 7.30 -0.56
C LEU A 78 -26.04 6.99 -2.05
N GLU A 79 -25.74 8.01 -2.87
CA GLU A 79 -25.28 7.76 -4.22
C GLU A 79 -23.91 7.07 -4.17
N VAL A 80 -23.72 6.02 -5.00
CA VAL A 80 -22.48 5.23 -4.99
C VAL A 80 -21.98 5.05 -6.42
N GLU A 81 -20.69 5.31 -6.64
CA GLU A 81 -19.96 4.86 -7.81
C GLU A 81 -19.01 3.72 -7.45
N LEU A 82 -18.95 2.70 -8.31
CA LEU A 82 -18.06 1.55 -8.16
C LEU A 82 -17.01 1.62 -9.28
N LEU A 83 -15.81 2.06 -8.95
CA LEU A 83 -14.72 2.17 -9.91
C LEU A 83 -13.80 0.95 -9.81
N TYR A 84 -13.87 0.08 -10.82
CA TYR A 84 -12.94 -1.03 -10.99
C TYR A 84 -11.73 -0.56 -11.80
N VAL A 85 -10.53 -0.85 -11.29
CA VAL A 85 -9.27 -0.57 -11.99
C VAL A 85 -8.63 -1.90 -12.38
N ASP A 86 -8.70 -2.23 -13.65
CA ASP A 86 -8.06 -3.40 -14.23
C ASP A 86 -6.57 -3.12 -14.50
N ASP A 87 -5.70 -3.73 -13.71
CA ASP A 87 -4.24 -3.59 -13.82
C ASP A 87 -3.67 -4.56 -14.88
N GLY A 88 -4.23 -4.51 -16.10
CA GLY A 88 -3.77 -5.28 -17.22
C GLY A 88 -3.92 -6.79 -17.02
N SER A 89 -5.12 -7.25 -16.64
CA SER A 89 -5.41 -8.68 -16.44
C SER A 89 -5.21 -9.49 -17.71
N GLY A 90 -4.61 -10.68 -17.56
CA GLY A 90 -4.38 -11.64 -18.63
C GLY A 90 -5.47 -12.69 -18.75
N ASP A 91 -6.41 -12.75 -17.81
CA ASP A 91 -7.52 -13.71 -17.74
C ASP A 91 -8.86 -13.11 -18.24
N GLY A 92 -9.99 -13.72 -17.84
CA GLY A 92 -11.33 -13.25 -18.17
C GLY A 92 -11.80 -12.00 -17.42
N SER A 93 -11.03 -11.45 -16.46
CA SER A 93 -11.44 -10.33 -15.60
C SER A 93 -11.89 -9.11 -16.39
N ALA A 94 -11.12 -8.67 -17.39
CA ALA A 94 -11.46 -7.51 -18.21
C ALA A 94 -12.80 -7.66 -18.96
N SER A 95 -13.15 -8.88 -19.41
CA SER A 95 -14.42 -9.15 -20.07
C SER A 95 -15.60 -9.08 -19.09
N ILE A 96 -15.41 -9.61 -17.88
CA ILE A 96 -16.39 -9.55 -16.79
C ILE A 96 -16.64 -8.09 -16.39
N LEU A 97 -15.60 -7.29 -16.21
CA LEU A 97 -15.74 -5.88 -15.84
C LEU A 97 -16.49 -5.07 -16.88
N ARG A 98 -16.22 -5.29 -18.18
CA ARG A 98 -16.98 -4.64 -19.26
C ARG A 98 -18.45 -5.04 -19.26
N GLN A 99 -18.77 -6.30 -18.94
CA GLN A 99 -20.15 -6.75 -18.78
C GLN A 99 -20.81 -6.05 -17.58
N LEU A 100 -20.19 -6.01 -16.42
CA LEU A 100 -20.70 -5.34 -15.22
C LEU A 100 -20.96 -3.85 -15.47
N GLY A 101 -20.07 -3.15 -16.22
CA GLY A 101 -20.27 -1.75 -16.59
C GLY A 101 -21.46 -1.51 -17.52
N ARG A 102 -21.90 -2.51 -18.29
CA ARG A 102 -23.12 -2.44 -19.11
C ARG A 102 -24.40 -2.72 -18.32
N GLU A 103 -24.31 -3.58 -17.30
CA GLU A 103 -25.46 -4.05 -16.51
C GLU A 103 -25.77 -3.11 -15.33
N ASP A 104 -24.76 -2.47 -14.73
CA ASP A 104 -24.93 -1.57 -13.58
C ASP A 104 -24.37 -0.17 -13.93
N PRO A 105 -25.23 0.86 -14.05
CA PRO A 105 -24.81 2.23 -14.38
C PRO A 105 -23.90 2.88 -13.34
N ARG A 106 -23.79 2.29 -12.14
CA ARG A 106 -22.86 2.75 -11.07
C ARG A 106 -21.45 2.24 -11.27
N VAL A 107 -21.23 1.29 -12.17
CA VAL A 107 -19.93 0.68 -12.44
C VAL A 107 -19.18 1.49 -13.47
N GLY A 108 -17.99 1.98 -13.09
CA GLY A 108 -16.97 2.48 -13.99
C GLY A 108 -15.81 1.49 -14.09
N VAL A 109 -15.18 1.44 -15.25
CA VAL A 109 -14.04 0.56 -15.51
C VAL A 109 -12.89 1.36 -16.09
N LEU A 110 -11.75 1.35 -15.39
CA LEU A 110 -10.50 1.92 -15.83
C LEU A 110 -9.52 0.78 -16.12
N THR A 111 -9.11 0.62 -17.38
CA THR A 111 -8.16 -0.43 -17.78
C THR A 111 -6.80 0.19 -18.06
N LEU A 112 -5.78 -0.28 -17.37
CA LEU A 112 -4.40 0.13 -17.58
C LEU A 112 -3.78 -0.61 -18.78
N SER A 113 -2.80 0.01 -19.44
CA SER A 113 -2.18 -0.54 -20.65
C SER A 113 -1.37 -1.83 -20.43
N ARG A 114 -0.97 -2.11 -19.19
CA ARG A 114 -0.28 -3.31 -18.73
C ARG A 114 -0.39 -3.42 -17.22
N ASN A 115 0.15 -4.49 -16.63
CA ASN A 115 0.33 -4.57 -15.19
C ASN A 115 1.40 -3.57 -14.73
N PHE A 116 0.97 -2.58 -13.92
CA PHE A 116 1.83 -1.60 -13.25
C PHE A 116 2.00 -1.90 -11.76
N GLY A 117 1.19 -2.80 -11.21
CA GLY A 117 1.15 -3.17 -9.80
C GLY A 117 0.04 -2.47 -9.02
N LYS A 118 -0.43 -3.14 -7.97
CA LYS A 118 -1.59 -2.74 -7.16
C LYS A 118 -1.51 -1.30 -6.66
N GLU A 119 -0.35 -0.86 -6.16
CA GLU A 119 -0.13 0.50 -5.62
C GLU A 119 -0.40 1.58 -6.70
N ILE A 120 0.04 1.31 -7.92
CA ILE A 120 -0.17 2.20 -9.07
C ILE A 120 -1.62 2.15 -9.55
N ALA A 121 -2.24 0.95 -9.58
CA ALA A 121 -3.66 0.81 -9.92
C ALA A 121 -4.56 1.58 -8.93
N MET A 122 -4.23 1.54 -7.63
CA MET A 122 -4.93 2.37 -6.63
C MET A 122 -4.72 3.87 -6.87
N ALA A 123 -3.51 4.30 -7.23
CA ALA A 123 -3.26 5.69 -7.57
C ALA A 123 -4.07 6.15 -8.79
N ALA A 124 -4.06 5.34 -9.86
CA ALA A 124 -4.87 5.59 -11.05
C ALA A 124 -6.37 5.71 -10.72
N GLY A 125 -6.86 4.83 -9.87
CA GLY A 125 -8.24 4.91 -9.40
C GLY A 125 -8.54 6.17 -8.58
N LEU A 126 -7.65 6.55 -7.66
CA LEU A 126 -7.79 7.78 -6.88
C LEU A 126 -7.84 9.04 -7.78
N ASP A 127 -7.15 9.04 -8.90
CA ASP A 127 -7.20 10.16 -9.85
C ASP A 127 -8.55 10.28 -10.59
N HIS A 128 -9.29 9.16 -10.73
CA HIS A 128 -10.53 9.10 -11.50
C HIS A 128 -11.81 9.12 -10.64
N VAL A 129 -11.73 8.86 -9.32
CA VAL A 129 -12.91 8.86 -8.44
C VAL A 129 -13.46 10.27 -8.21
N ARG A 130 -14.80 10.38 -8.11
CA ARG A 130 -15.52 11.66 -7.98
C ARG A 130 -16.18 11.88 -6.61
N GLY A 131 -16.32 10.82 -5.80
CA GLY A 131 -17.04 10.86 -4.53
C GLY A 131 -16.46 11.82 -3.49
N ASP A 132 -17.29 12.26 -2.54
CA ASP A 132 -16.87 13.06 -1.39
C ASP A 132 -16.03 12.25 -0.40
N ALA A 133 -16.16 10.93 -0.46
CA ALA A 133 -15.30 9.95 0.20
C ALA A 133 -15.04 8.77 -0.74
N VAL A 134 -13.92 8.07 -0.53
CA VAL A 134 -13.54 6.86 -1.27
C VAL A 134 -13.26 5.73 -0.31
N VAL A 135 -13.89 4.59 -0.54
CA VAL A 135 -13.51 3.32 0.09
C VAL A 135 -12.63 2.54 -0.88
N ILE A 136 -11.47 2.10 -0.45
CA ILE A 136 -10.58 1.21 -1.19
C ILE A 136 -10.78 -0.20 -0.64
N ILE A 137 -11.08 -1.17 -1.51
CA ILE A 137 -11.33 -2.56 -1.12
C ILE A 137 -10.81 -3.53 -2.18
N ASP A 138 -10.21 -4.65 -1.75
CA ASP A 138 -9.72 -5.70 -2.64
C ASP A 138 -10.86 -6.60 -3.15
N ALA A 139 -10.73 -7.08 -4.40
CA ALA A 139 -11.72 -7.96 -5.03
C ALA A 139 -11.62 -9.43 -4.55
N ASP A 140 -10.66 -9.79 -3.68
CA ASP A 140 -10.33 -11.16 -3.27
C ASP A 140 -11.27 -11.79 -2.21
N LEU A 141 -12.36 -11.09 -1.87
CA LEU A 141 -13.38 -11.50 -0.87
C LEU A 141 -12.84 -11.66 0.57
N GLN A 142 -11.61 -11.27 0.84
CA GLN A 142 -11.06 -11.37 2.20
C GLN A 142 -11.51 -10.21 3.11
N ASP A 143 -11.77 -9.05 2.53
CA ASP A 143 -12.21 -7.87 3.24
C ASP A 143 -13.75 -7.73 3.10
N PRO A 144 -14.53 -7.70 4.21
CA PRO A 144 -15.98 -7.75 4.15
C PRO A 144 -16.58 -6.40 3.75
N PRO A 145 -17.29 -6.28 2.60
CA PRO A 145 -17.90 -5.04 2.15
C PRO A 145 -18.97 -4.49 3.11
N GLU A 146 -19.53 -5.34 3.96
CA GLU A 146 -20.54 -4.99 4.96
C GLU A 146 -20.03 -3.95 5.98
N LEU A 147 -18.72 -3.85 6.15
CA LEU A 147 -18.08 -2.87 7.05
C LEU A 147 -18.05 -1.45 6.49
N ILE A 148 -18.35 -1.27 5.20
CA ILE A 148 -18.38 0.06 4.55
C ILE A 148 -19.34 1.00 5.28
N GLY A 149 -20.48 0.51 5.78
CA GLY A 149 -21.44 1.31 6.55
C GLY A 149 -20.81 1.93 7.80
N GLN A 150 -19.99 1.18 8.52
CA GLN A 150 -19.30 1.68 9.72
C GLN A 150 -18.21 2.71 9.37
N MET A 151 -17.49 2.49 8.26
CA MET A 151 -16.49 3.44 7.77
C MET A 151 -17.13 4.76 7.39
N VAL A 152 -18.29 4.73 6.71
CA VAL A 152 -19.06 5.93 6.35
C VAL A 152 -19.57 6.64 7.60
N ALA A 153 -20.04 5.91 8.61
CA ALA A 153 -20.49 6.50 9.89
C ALA A 153 -19.34 7.25 10.60
N ALA A 154 -18.14 6.67 10.65
CA ALA A 154 -16.96 7.30 11.21
C ALA A 154 -16.53 8.55 10.40
N TRP A 155 -16.55 8.47 9.08
CA TRP A 155 -16.25 9.61 8.21
C TRP A 155 -17.24 10.76 8.40
N ARG A 156 -18.54 10.47 8.58
CA ARG A 156 -19.58 11.47 8.90
C ARG A 156 -19.30 12.18 10.23
N GLN A 157 -18.64 11.52 11.18
CA GLN A 157 -18.21 12.12 12.46
C GLN A 157 -17.02 13.09 12.31
N GLY A 158 -16.42 13.21 11.11
CA GLY A 158 -15.33 14.14 10.82
C GLY A 158 -13.97 13.49 10.57
N TYR A 159 -13.82 12.17 10.73
CA TYR A 159 -12.55 11.50 10.41
C TYR A 159 -12.24 11.54 8.92
N ASP A 160 -11.01 11.86 8.57
CA ASP A 160 -10.56 11.92 7.17
C ASP A 160 -10.06 10.57 6.67
N GLN A 161 -9.62 9.72 7.57
CA GLN A 161 -9.14 8.38 7.28
C GLN A 161 -9.80 7.39 8.24
N VAL A 162 -10.38 6.33 7.70
CA VAL A 162 -10.88 5.20 8.50
C VAL A 162 -10.13 3.96 8.05
N GLU A 163 -9.28 3.45 8.93
CA GLU A 163 -8.39 2.32 8.66
C GLU A 163 -8.96 1.03 9.23
N MET A 164 -9.03 -0.01 8.41
CA MET A 164 -9.47 -1.32 8.86
C MET A 164 -8.27 -2.14 9.35
N LYS A 165 -8.20 -2.39 10.67
CA LYS A 165 -7.14 -3.15 11.32
C LYS A 165 -7.54 -4.61 11.51
N ARG A 166 -6.66 -5.54 11.13
CA ARG A 166 -6.90 -6.98 11.30
C ARG A 166 -6.65 -7.40 12.74
N SER A 167 -7.65 -8.04 13.38
CA SER A 167 -7.57 -8.44 14.80
C SER A 167 -6.69 -9.67 15.04
N VAL A 168 -6.69 -10.64 14.13
CA VAL A 168 -5.97 -11.93 14.29
C VAL A 168 -5.40 -12.36 12.95
N ARG A 169 -4.17 -12.86 12.96
CA ARG A 169 -3.52 -13.55 11.84
C ARG A 169 -3.51 -15.04 12.15
N ASP A 170 -4.64 -15.72 11.94
CA ASP A 170 -4.70 -17.16 12.07
C ASP A 170 -3.79 -17.84 11.02
N GLY A 171 -2.88 -18.73 11.48
CA GLY A 171 -2.00 -19.51 10.59
C GLY A 171 -0.61 -18.93 10.30
N GLU A 172 -0.18 -17.82 10.91
CA GLU A 172 1.21 -17.36 10.76
C GLU A 172 2.17 -18.05 11.72
N THR A 173 3.32 -18.53 11.17
CA THR A 173 4.40 -19.10 11.98
C THR A 173 5.01 -18.03 12.91
N ALA A 174 5.47 -18.45 14.10
CA ALA A 174 6.10 -17.55 15.08
C ALA A 174 7.28 -16.75 14.49
N LEU A 175 8.05 -17.35 13.57
CA LEU A 175 9.16 -16.72 12.88
C LEU A 175 8.69 -15.56 11.98
N LYS A 176 7.61 -15.75 11.23
CA LYS A 176 7.05 -14.73 10.34
C LYS A 176 6.48 -13.55 11.13
N ARG A 177 5.87 -13.83 12.29
CA ARG A 177 5.38 -12.81 13.22
C ARG A 177 6.52 -12.02 13.85
N GLY A 178 7.60 -12.70 14.27
CA GLY A 178 8.80 -12.09 14.85
C GLY A 178 9.51 -11.17 13.85
N THR A 179 9.71 -11.61 12.61
CA THR A 179 10.33 -10.79 11.54
C THR A 179 9.49 -9.58 11.17
N ALA A 180 8.16 -9.72 11.08
CA ALA A 180 7.25 -8.60 10.85
C ALA A 180 7.32 -7.59 12.01
N HIS A 181 7.30 -8.05 13.25
CA HIS A 181 7.40 -7.18 14.43
C HIS A 181 8.74 -6.42 14.48
N LEU A 182 9.84 -7.10 14.17
CA LEU A 182 11.16 -6.48 14.06
C LEU A 182 11.18 -5.41 12.96
N PHE A 183 10.62 -5.71 11.79
CA PHE A 183 10.49 -4.76 10.69
C PHE A 183 9.73 -3.49 11.10
N TYR A 184 8.54 -3.63 11.68
CA TYR A 184 7.76 -2.46 12.12
C TYR A 184 8.45 -1.68 13.25
N ARG A 185 9.20 -2.35 14.12
CA ARG A 185 10.00 -1.68 15.16
C ARG A 185 11.15 -0.88 14.56
N VAL A 186 11.85 -1.43 13.57
CA VAL A 186 12.97 -0.76 12.88
C VAL A 186 12.44 0.42 12.08
N ILE A 187 11.41 0.21 11.25
CA ILE A 187 10.86 1.30 10.42
C ILE A 187 10.23 2.40 11.29
N GLY A 188 9.57 2.05 12.40
CA GLY A 188 9.00 3.03 13.33
C GLY A 188 10.03 3.89 14.07
N ARG A 189 11.29 3.40 14.20
CA ARG A 189 12.40 4.19 14.76
C ARG A 189 13.14 5.02 13.71
N LEU A 190 13.16 4.55 12.47
CA LEU A 190 13.90 5.17 11.38
C LEU A 190 13.03 6.12 10.54
N SER A 191 11.72 5.85 10.46
CA SER A 191 10.77 6.71 9.76
C SER A 191 10.31 7.86 10.64
N THR A 192 10.19 9.05 10.06
CA THR A 192 9.59 10.22 10.71
C THR A 192 8.05 10.12 10.77
N VAL A 193 7.47 9.09 10.12
CA VAL A 193 6.03 8.92 9.97
C VAL A 193 5.56 7.67 10.72
N PRO A 194 4.57 7.76 11.63
CA PRO A 194 4.06 6.63 12.39
C PRO A 194 3.19 5.72 11.50
N ILE A 195 3.80 4.65 10.96
CA ILE A 195 3.10 3.66 10.14
C ILE A 195 2.35 2.69 11.05
N SER A 196 1.02 2.61 10.89
CA SER A 196 0.17 1.71 11.67
C SER A 196 0.44 0.24 11.31
N PRO A 197 0.83 -0.62 12.27
CA PRO A 197 0.99 -2.05 12.00
C PRO A 197 -0.37 -2.71 11.76
N ASP A 198 -0.37 -3.83 11.00
CA ASP A 198 -1.53 -4.69 10.74
C ASP A 198 -2.72 -4.03 10.02
N VAL A 199 -2.53 -2.84 9.45
CA VAL A 199 -3.51 -2.17 8.59
C VAL A 199 -3.29 -2.57 7.14
N GLY A 200 -4.39 -2.99 6.47
CA GLY A 200 -4.43 -3.31 5.04
C GLY A 200 -4.70 -2.08 4.17
N ASP A 201 -5.02 -2.35 2.91
CA ASP A 201 -5.46 -1.33 1.96
C ASP A 201 -6.95 -1.01 2.10
N PHE A 202 -7.71 -1.86 2.82
CA PHE A 202 -9.12 -1.63 3.12
C PHE A 202 -9.27 -0.43 4.06
N ARG A 203 -9.71 0.68 3.49
CA ARG A 203 -9.83 1.98 4.18
C ARG A 203 -10.81 2.92 3.50
N LEU A 204 -11.26 3.93 4.23
CA LEU A 204 -11.99 5.07 3.68
C LEU A 204 -11.11 6.33 3.78
N LEU A 205 -11.13 7.13 2.72
CA LEU A 205 -10.48 8.43 2.64
C LEU A 205 -11.51 9.51 2.31
N SER A 206 -11.44 10.66 2.99
CA SER A 206 -12.22 11.85 2.63
C SER A 206 -11.70 12.50 1.35
N ARG A 207 -12.50 13.35 0.71
CA ARG A 207 -12.08 14.12 -0.46
C ARG A 207 -10.79 14.91 -0.21
N ARG A 208 -10.67 15.54 0.95
CA ARG A 208 -9.45 16.26 1.35
C ARG A 208 -8.22 15.35 1.37
N ALA A 209 -8.36 14.15 1.92
CA ALA A 209 -7.27 13.16 1.95
C ALA A 209 -6.91 12.68 0.54
N ILE A 210 -7.91 12.44 -0.32
CA ILE A 210 -7.70 12.04 -1.73
C ILE A 210 -6.94 13.12 -2.50
N ASP A 211 -7.39 14.38 -2.39
CA ASP A 211 -6.78 15.49 -3.10
C ASP A 211 -5.32 15.71 -2.66
N SER A 212 -5.00 15.46 -1.39
CA SER A 212 -3.62 15.46 -0.90
C SER A 212 -2.82 14.28 -1.46
N MET A 213 -3.40 13.07 -1.51
CA MET A 213 -2.75 11.90 -2.10
C MET A 213 -2.45 12.06 -3.59
N ARG A 214 -3.30 12.76 -4.34
CA ARG A 214 -3.10 13.09 -5.76
C ARG A 214 -1.90 14.00 -6.00
N GLN A 215 -1.56 14.86 -5.04
CA GLN A 215 -0.39 15.75 -5.14
C GLN A 215 0.93 15.01 -4.94
N LEU A 216 0.90 13.79 -4.39
CA LEU A 216 2.09 12.97 -4.15
C LEU A 216 2.40 12.16 -5.41
N GLY A 217 3.32 12.68 -6.24
CA GLY A 217 3.70 12.09 -7.54
C GLY A 217 4.83 11.06 -7.48
N GLU A 218 5.14 10.51 -6.31
CA GLU A 218 6.25 9.56 -6.11
C GLU A 218 6.10 8.31 -6.98
N CYS A 219 7.15 7.96 -7.76
CA CYS A 219 7.17 6.76 -8.59
C CYS A 219 7.33 5.49 -7.75
N ASN A 220 8.13 5.56 -6.68
CA ASN A 220 8.31 4.47 -5.73
C ASN A 220 7.31 4.61 -4.57
N ARG A 221 6.06 4.22 -4.83
CA ARG A 221 4.96 4.39 -3.87
C ARG A 221 4.97 3.29 -2.81
N PHE A 222 5.15 3.69 -1.57
CA PHE A 222 4.78 2.88 -0.42
C PHE A 222 3.50 3.49 0.18
N THR A 223 2.36 3.13 -0.39
CA THR A 223 1.07 3.81 -0.15
C THR A 223 0.69 3.85 1.33
N LYS A 224 1.05 2.83 2.12
CA LYS A 224 0.82 2.82 3.58
C LYS A 224 1.56 3.95 4.31
N GLY A 225 2.76 4.26 3.88
CA GLY A 225 3.53 5.39 4.40
C GLY A 225 2.93 6.72 3.96
N LEU A 226 2.46 6.83 2.72
CA LEU A 226 1.82 8.04 2.19
C LEU A 226 0.54 8.38 2.95
N TYR A 227 -0.31 7.40 3.26
CA TYR A 227 -1.50 7.60 4.09
C TYR A 227 -1.16 8.12 5.50
N ALA A 228 -0.06 7.67 6.09
CA ALA A 228 0.39 8.18 7.37
C ALA A 228 1.02 9.57 7.25
N TRP A 229 1.70 9.86 6.13
CA TRP A 229 2.41 11.11 5.88
C TRP A 229 1.46 12.31 5.74
N ILE A 230 0.27 12.13 5.13
CA ILE A 230 -0.72 13.21 5.00
C ILE A 230 -1.27 13.71 6.34
N GLY A 231 -1.12 12.95 7.44
CA GLY A 231 -1.29 13.42 8.83
C GLY A 231 -2.71 13.82 9.24
N TYR A 232 -3.76 13.48 8.46
CA TYR A 232 -5.13 13.83 8.81
C TYR A 232 -5.72 12.95 9.91
N PRO A 233 -6.77 13.43 10.62
CA PRO A 233 -7.47 12.67 11.66
C PRO A 233 -7.90 11.29 11.18
N LYS A 234 -7.48 10.25 11.89
CA LYS A 234 -7.76 8.85 11.53
C LYS A 234 -8.44 8.09 12.66
N LEU A 235 -9.29 7.14 12.28
CA LEU A 235 -9.91 6.17 13.16
C LEU A 235 -9.55 4.76 12.73
N GLN A 236 -9.21 3.88 13.66
CA GLN A 236 -8.98 2.46 13.39
C GLN A 236 -10.17 1.63 13.85
N ILE A 237 -10.71 0.82 12.94
CA ILE A 237 -11.77 -0.16 13.23
C ILE A 237 -11.17 -1.55 13.10
N THR A 238 -11.25 -2.33 14.17
CA THR A 238 -10.70 -3.70 14.19
C THR A 238 -11.72 -4.69 13.63
N TYR A 239 -11.29 -5.59 12.72
CA TYR A 239 -12.14 -6.61 12.13
C TYR A 239 -11.42 -7.95 11.98
N ARG A 240 -12.19 -9.05 11.87
CA ARG A 240 -11.67 -10.37 11.52
C ARG A 240 -11.67 -10.56 10.01
N ARG A 241 -10.50 -10.89 9.47
CA ARG A 241 -10.36 -11.18 8.04
C ARG A 241 -10.87 -12.58 7.72
N ALA A 242 -11.67 -12.72 6.66
CA ALA A 242 -12.08 -14.02 6.16
C ALA A 242 -10.90 -14.78 5.52
N PRO A 243 -10.87 -16.13 5.58
CA PRO A 243 -9.91 -16.91 4.82
C PRO A 243 -10.10 -16.69 3.33
N ARG A 244 -9.02 -16.76 2.55
CA ARG A 244 -9.04 -16.55 1.10
C ARG A 244 -9.92 -17.59 0.40
N HIS A 245 -10.82 -17.18 -0.47
CA HIS A 245 -11.75 -18.09 -1.16
C HIS A 245 -11.06 -18.92 -2.26
N ALA A 246 -10.04 -18.36 -2.94
CA ALA A 246 -9.25 -19.02 -3.99
C ALA A 246 -7.86 -18.38 -4.14
N GLY A 247 -6.89 -19.15 -4.67
CA GLY A 247 -5.55 -18.67 -5.00
C GLY A 247 -4.46 -18.97 -3.96
N HIS A 248 -3.23 -19.14 -4.44
CA HIS A 248 -2.04 -19.36 -3.61
C HIS A 248 -1.33 -18.04 -3.30
N SER A 249 -0.78 -17.90 -2.09
CA SER A 249 0.05 -16.75 -1.73
C SER A 249 1.30 -16.71 -2.62
N LYS A 250 1.40 -15.70 -3.49
CA LYS A 250 2.55 -15.48 -4.41
C LYS A 250 3.77 -14.85 -3.69
N TRP A 251 3.77 -14.74 -2.35
CA TRP A 251 4.82 -14.08 -1.58
C TRP A 251 5.98 -15.03 -1.29
N ASN A 252 7.17 -14.71 -1.85
CA ASN A 252 8.44 -15.35 -1.57
C ASN A 252 9.25 -14.46 -0.60
N TYR A 253 10.18 -15.05 0.20
CA TYR A 253 11.08 -14.32 1.12
C TYR A 253 11.87 -13.19 0.44
N TRP A 254 12.29 -13.39 -0.82
CA TRP A 254 13.00 -12.37 -1.60
C TRP A 254 12.12 -11.15 -1.91
N ARG A 255 10.83 -11.35 -2.22
CA ARG A 255 9.87 -10.26 -2.41
C ARG A 255 9.61 -9.50 -1.11
N LEU A 256 9.54 -10.21 0.01
CA LEU A 256 9.35 -9.60 1.32
C LEU A 256 10.56 -8.73 1.71
N TRP A 257 11.79 -9.20 1.41
CA TRP A 257 13.02 -8.45 1.63
C TRP A 257 13.07 -7.18 0.77
N ASN A 258 12.77 -7.28 -0.53
CA ASN A 258 12.73 -6.12 -1.41
C ASN A 258 11.68 -5.11 -0.97
N PHE A 259 10.49 -5.56 -0.58
CA PHE A 259 9.44 -4.69 -0.03
C PHE A 259 9.87 -4.00 1.27
N ALA A 260 10.63 -4.70 2.11
CA ALA A 260 11.20 -4.10 3.33
C ALA A 260 12.25 -3.03 3.02
N LEU A 261 13.14 -3.31 2.07
CA LEU A 261 14.13 -2.32 1.58
C LEU A 261 13.42 -1.11 0.97
N GLU A 262 12.40 -1.34 0.14
CA GLU A 262 11.60 -0.29 -0.47
C GLU A 262 10.95 0.62 0.58
N GLY A 263 10.30 0.05 1.60
CA GLY A 263 9.71 0.80 2.70
C GLY A 263 10.73 1.62 3.50
N ILE A 264 11.93 1.06 3.76
CA ILE A 264 13.00 1.78 4.48
C ILE A 264 13.55 2.91 3.63
N THR A 265 13.95 2.63 2.38
CA THR A 265 14.64 3.63 1.54
C THR A 265 13.73 4.73 1.02
N SER A 266 12.40 4.50 0.94
CA SER A 266 11.42 5.52 0.54
C SER A 266 11.15 6.55 1.64
N PHE A 267 11.23 6.17 2.92
CA PHE A 267 10.85 7.06 4.03
C PHE A 267 12.02 7.44 4.96
N THR A 268 13.23 6.96 4.71
CA THR A 268 14.37 7.30 5.55
C THR A 268 15.69 7.30 4.78
N ILE A 269 16.53 8.25 5.12
CA ILE A 269 17.93 8.29 4.68
C ILE A 269 18.88 7.63 5.71
N ALA A 270 18.33 6.88 6.68
CA ALA A 270 19.11 6.27 7.74
C ALA A 270 20.22 5.33 7.23
N PRO A 271 20.01 4.46 6.22
CA PRO A 271 21.09 3.62 5.68
C PRO A 271 22.27 4.45 5.17
N LEU A 272 22.00 5.60 4.53
CA LEU A 272 23.02 6.51 4.03
C LEU A 272 23.77 7.17 5.18
N LYS A 273 23.07 7.60 6.23
CA LYS A 273 23.70 8.16 7.44
C LYS A 273 24.57 7.13 8.17
N VAL A 274 24.10 5.88 8.29
CA VAL A 274 24.89 4.79 8.89
C VAL A 274 26.17 4.54 8.11
N ALA A 275 26.10 4.48 6.78
CA ALA A 275 27.27 4.35 5.91
C ALA A 275 28.24 5.52 6.11
N SER A 276 27.73 6.75 6.20
CA SER A 276 28.56 7.96 6.44
C SER A 276 29.23 7.92 7.82
N TYR A 277 28.51 7.58 8.89
CA TYR A 277 29.08 7.48 10.23
C TYR A 277 30.12 6.34 10.35
N ALA A 278 29.85 5.19 9.72
CA ALA A 278 30.80 4.09 9.63
C ALA A 278 32.08 4.52 8.90
N GLY A 279 31.95 5.26 7.80
CA GLY A 279 33.07 5.83 7.06
C GLY A 279 33.91 6.79 7.90
N VAL A 280 33.26 7.71 8.62
CA VAL A 280 33.97 8.64 9.53
C VAL A 280 34.70 7.89 10.65
N LEU A 281 34.05 6.87 11.24
CA LEU A 281 34.68 6.04 12.27
C LEU A 281 35.90 5.29 11.73
N CYS A 282 35.76 4.65 10.56
CA CYS A 282 36.90 3.98 9.92
C CYS A 282 38.04 4.93 9.58
N ALA A 283 37.74 6.13 9.08
CA ALA A 283 38.75 7.15 8.80
C ALA A 283 39.50 7.61 10.09
N LEU A 284 38.75 7.81 11.17
CA LEU A 284 39.33 8.20 12.46
C LEU A 284 40.26 7.10 13.00
N LEU A 285 39.80 5.84 12.98
CA LEU A 285 40.61 4.68 13.40
C LEU A 285 41.86 4.51 12.55
N ALA A 286 41.75 4.69 11.23
CA ALA A 286 42.85 4.63 10.30
C ALA A 286 43.89 5.76 10.59
N PHE A 287 43.39 6.98 10.86
CA PHE A 287 44.26 8.11 11.19
C PHE A 287 45.03 7.90 12.52
N VAL A 288 44.33 7.41 13.55
CA VAL A 288 44.97 7.08 14.84
C VAL A 288 45.99 5.97 14.65
N TYR A 289 45.65 4.91 13.91
CA TYR A 289 46.57 3.81 13.64
C TYR A 289 47.79 4.26 12.84
N ALA A 290 47.61 5.08 11.81
CA ALA A 290 48.72 5.68 11.06
C ALA A 290 49.67 6.50 11.95
N GLY A 291 49.10 7.31 12.85
CA GLY A 291 49.88 8.06 13.82
C GLY A 291 50.73 7.16 14.74
N VAL A 292 50.15 6.09 15.26
CA VAL A 292 50.85 5.09 16.10
C VAL A 292 51.99 4.41 15.30
N VAL A 293 51.75 4.02 14.05
CA VAL A 293 52.76 3.40 13.19
C VAL A 293 53.92 4.37 12.96
N VAL A 294 53.62 5.61 12.59
CA VAL A 294 54.67 6.65 12.36
C VAL A 294 55.55 6.87 13.63
N ILE A 295 54.89 7.05 14.78
CA ILE A 295 55.63 7.25 16.06
C ILE A 295 56.48 6.02 16.38
N LYS A 296 55.92 4.81 16.23
CA LYS A 296 56.65 3.56 16.48
C LYS A 296 57.87 3.41 15.57
N THR A 297 57.72 3.69 14.28
CA THR A 297 58.81 3.59 13.29
C THR A 297 59.90 4.60 13.58
N LEU A 298 59.55 5.83 13.97
CA LEU A 298 60.55 6.87 14.31
C LEU A 298 61.32 6.56 15.59
N LEU A 299 60.67 5.91 16.59
CA LEU A 299 61.30 5.67 17.90
C LEU A 299 62.03 4.32 18.00
N LEU A 300 61.54 3.28 17.31
CA LEU A 300 61.99 1.89 17.51
C LEU A 300 62.67 1.27 16.27
N GLY A 301 62.65 1.96 15.12
CA GLY A 301 63.03 1.37 13.84
C GLY A 301 62.05 0.33 13.34
N ASP A 302 62.13 -0.07 12.05
CA ASP A 302 61.16 -0.99 11.46
C ASP A 302 61.80 -2.33 11.08
N THR A 303 61.21 -3.43 11.56
CA THR A 303 61.40 -4.77 10.99
C THR A 303 60.18 -5.10 10.15
N VAL A 304 60.34 -5.27 8.85
CA VAL A 304 59.29 -5.48 7.85
C VAL A 304 58.48 -6.74 8.13
N HIS A 305 57.59 -6.67 9.12
CA HIS A 305 56.63 -7.71 9.48
C HIS A 305 55.22 -7.13 9.38
N GLY A 306 54.59 -7.10 8.19
CA GLY A 306 53.29 -6.46 8.10
C GLY A 306 52.39 -6.92 6.94
N TYR A 307 52.83 -7.84 6.10
CA TYR A 307 52.02 -8.27 4.92
C TYR A 307 50.62 -8.76 5.28
N PRO A 308 50.37 -9.64 6.29
CA PRO A 308 49.07 -10.11 6.62
C PRO A 308 48.14 -8.99 7.15
N SER A 309 48.66 -8.09 7.99
CA SER A 309 47.89 -6.97 8.53
C SER A 309 47.54 -5.93 7.47
N LEU A 310 48.43 -5.67 6.51
CA LEU A 310 48.15 -4.81 5.35
C LEU A 310 47.08 -5.40 4.48
N MET A 311 47.10 -6.70 4.22
CA MET A 311 46.13 -7.38 3.38
C MET A 311 44.74 -7.36 4.05
N VAL A 312 44.64 -7.62 5.36
CA VAL A 312 43.38 -7.52 6.12
C VAL A 312 42.83 -6.10 6.11
N ALA A 313 43.66 -5.10 6.30
CA ALA A 313 43.27 -3.69 6.28
C ALA A 313 42.76 -3.27 4.89
N LEU A 314 43.41 -3.69 3.80
CA LEU A 314 42.98 -3.44 2.41
C LEU A 314 41.66 -4.11 2.10
N MET A 315 41.46 -5.38 2.49
CA MET A 315 40.20 -6.11 2.29
C MET A 315 39.05 -5.47 3.08
N LEU A 316 39.30 -5.07 4.32
CA LEU A 316 38.29 -4.41 5.15
C LEU A 316 37.88 -3.04 4.59
N LEU A 317 38.84 -2.20 4.23
CA LEU A 317 38.60 -0.90 3.63
C LEU A 317 37.91 -1.02 2.27
N GLY A 318 38.39 -1.91 1.40
CA GLY A 318 37.76 -2.18 0.09
C GLY A 318 36.34 -2.68 0.24
N GLY A 319 36.09 -3.61 1.16
CA GLY A 319 34.75 -4.12 1.45
C GLY A 319 33.81 -3.01 2.00
N ALA A 320 34.30 -2.18 2.92
CA ALA A 320 33.52 -1.05 3.45
C ALA A 320 33.18 -0.01 2.35
N GLN A 321 34.14 0.29 1.47
CA GLN A 321 33.93 1.21 0.35
C GLN A 321 32.86 0.67 -0.63
N LEU A 322 32.96 -0.62 -1.01
CA LEU A 322 31.97 -1.24 -1.90
C LEU A 322 30.57 -1.26 -1.29
N LEU A 323 30.47 -1.50 0.02
CA LEU A 323 29.19 -1.44 0.73
C LEU A 323 28.59 -0.03 0.71
N CYS A 324 29.40 0.99 1.01
CA CYS A 324 28.96 2.39 0.94
C CYS A 324 28.54 2.78 -0.49
N LEU A 325 29.28 2.34 -1.50
CA LEU A 325 28.96 2.57 -2.91
C LEU A 325 27.65 1.89 -3.31
N GLY A 326 27.40 0.68 -2.81
CA GLY A 326 26.14 -0.04 -3.01
C GLY A 326 24.95 0.70 -2.42
N VAL A 327 25.06 1.22 -1.18
CA VAL A 327 24.01 2.04 -0.57
C VAL A 327 23.76 3.32 -1.37
N LEU A 328 24.80 4.02 -1.79
CA LEU A 328 24.68 5.21 -2.64
C LEU A 328 24.02 4.88 -3.98
N GLY A 329 24.38 3.76 -4.60
CA GLY A 329 23.81 3.29 -5.86
C GLY A 329 22.30 3.07 -5.77
N GLU A 330 21.80 2.50 -4.65
CA GLU A 330 20.37 2.31 -4.44
C GLU A 330 19.61 3.64 -4.40
N TYR A 331 20.11 4.65 -3.68
CA TYR A 331 19.47 5.97 -3.63
C TYR A 331 19.57 6.72 -4.96
N LEU A 332 20.72 6.66 -5.64
CA LEU A 332 20.89 7.23 -6.97
C LEU A 332 19.96 6.60 -8.00
N GLY A 333 19.79 5.27 -7.94
CA GLY A 333 18.85 4.56 -8.81
C GLY A 333 17.41 5.03 -8.62
N ARG A 334 16.97 5.27 -7.39
CA ARG A 334 15.65 5.83 -7.08
C ARG A 334 15.51 7.27 -7.56
N MET A 335 16.49 8.12 -7.30
CA MET A 335 16.51 9.49 -7.81
C MET A 335 16.44 9.51 -9.34
N PHE A 336 17.15 8.63 -10.03
CA PHE A 336 17.11 8.53 -11.49
C PHE A 336 15.72 8.16 -12.02
N ILE A 337 14.96 7.32 -11.31
CA ILE A 337 13.58 7.00 -11.68
C ILE A 337 12.69 8.22 -11.50
N GLU A 338 12.80 8.93 -10.37
CA GLU A 338 12.02 10.12 -10.06
C GLU A 338 12.30 11.27 -11.03
N THR A 339 13.57 11.50 -11.40
CA THR A 339 13.97 12.60 -12.30
C THR A 339 13.50 12.41 -13.75
N LYS A 340 13.09 11.19 -14.14
CA LYS A 340 12.54 10.94 -15.47
C LYS A 340 11.14 11.49 -15.68
N HIS A 341 10.40 11.78 -14.59
CA HIS A 341 9.02 12.27 -14.62
C HIS A 341 8.11 11.47 -15.58
N ARG A 342 8.31 10.15 -15.64
CA ARG A 342 7.43 9.27 -16.40
C ARG A 342 6.07 9.21 -15.74
N PRO A 343 4.95 9.21 -16.51
CA PRO A 343 3.64 9.00 -15.91
C PRO A 343 3.61 7.68 -15.13
N LEU A 344 2.97 7.68 -13.97
CA LEU A 344 2.90 6.50 -13.09
C LEU A 344 2.22 5.32 -13.79
N TYR A 345 1.21 5.60 -14.60
CA TYR A 345 0.43 4.62 -15.35
C TYR A 345 0.04 5.18 -16.72
N LEU A 346 -0.39 4.30 -17.59
CA LEU A 346 -1.02 4.65 -18.86
C LEU A 346 -2.39 3.98 -18.94
N VAL A 347 -3.41 4.77 -19.26
CA VAL A 347 -4.79 4.27 -19.43
C VAL A 347 -4.93 3.71 -20.85
N SER A 348 -5.39 2.47 -20.96
CA SER A 348 -5.78 1.87 -22.24
C SER A 348 -7.22 2.22 -22.60
N GLU A 349 -8.12 2.12 -21.60
CA GLU A 349 -9.56 2.35 -21.82
C GLU A 349 -10.19 2.86 -20.52
N PHE A 350 -11.10 3.82 -20.62
CA PHE A 350 -11.87 4.30 -19.48
C PHE A 350 -13.36 4.41 -19.83
N HIS A 351 -14.17 3.64 -19.11
CA HIS A 351 -15.62 3.72 -19.13
C HIS A 351 -16.09 4.35 -17.81
N PRO A 352 -16.45 5.64 -17.82
CA PRO A 352 -16.93 6.30 -16.61
C PRO A 352 -18.30 5.77 -16.19
N THR A 353 -18.63 5.91 -14.90
CA THR A 353 -19.95 5.59 -14.38
C THR A 353 -21.01 6.50 -15.01
N GLN A 354 -22.19 5.97 -15.27
CA GLN A 354 -23.34 6.75 -15.76
C GLN A 354 -24.16 7.34 -14.61
N ALA A 355 -23.81 7.06 -13.34
CA ALA A 355 -24.49 7.60 -12.17
C ALA A 355 -24.39 9.13 -12.16
N SER A 356 -25.55 9.75 -11.94
CA SER A 356 -25.91 11.12 -12.24
C SER A 356 -24.96 12.22 -11.75
N GLY A 357 -24.59 13.11 -12.64
CA GLY A 357 -24.81 14.54 -12.55
C GLY A 357 -23.98 15.37 -11.60
N ARG A 358 -22.67 15.11 -11.36
CA ARG A 358 -21.71 16.21 -11.33
C ARG A 358 -20.90 16.12 -12.63
N ALA A 359 -21.32 16.95 -13.58
CA ALA A 359 -20.55 17.19 -14.79
C ALA A 359 -19.08 17.39 -14.38
N ALA A 360 -18.18 16.70 -15.07
CA ALA A 360 -16.75 16.91 -14.94
C ALA A 360 -16.51 18.43 -15.13
N ASP A 361 -16.31 19.13 -14.01
CA ASP A 361 -15.85 20.51 -14.04
C ASP A 361 -14.46 20.44 -14.69
N GLY A 362 -14.34 21.09 -15.84
CA GLY A 362 -13.32 20.96 -16.87
C GLY A 362 -11.88 21.09 -16.36
N ARG A 363 -11.38 20.07 -15.69
CA ARG A 363 -9.95 19.89 -15.46
C ARG A 363 -9.46 18.79 -16.40
N ALA A 364 -8.86 19.26 -17.49
CA ALA A 364 -8.03 18.43 -18.34
C ALA A 364 -7.05 17.65 -17.45
N ALA A 365 -6.95 16.35 -17.71
CA ALA A 365 -5.91 15.51 -17.14
C ALA A 365 -4.52 16.09 -17.49
N PRO A 366 -3.54 15.98 -16.58
CA PRO A 366 -2.18 16.45 -16.80
C PRO A 366 -1.47 15.70 -17.91
#